data_e853fd3507e05cb4c8cd0988224d3b66
#
_entry.id   e853fd3507e05cb4c8cd0988224d3b66
#
_cell.length_a   1.000
_cell.length_b   1.000
_cell.length_c   1.000
_cell.angle_alpha   90.00
_cell.angle_beta   90.00
_cell.angle_gamma   90.00
#
_symmetry.space_group_name_H-M   'P 1'
#
loop_
_entity.id
_entity.type
_entity.pdbx_description
1 polymer ?
#
loop_
_entity_poly.entity_id
_entity_poly.type
_entity_poly.pdbx_seq_one_letter_code
_entity_poly.pdbx_strand_id
1 'polypeptide(L)'
;MRVVTTFLLGLVLHAGVALADNLDPEALVRQTSDRMLVVLKEQHEVIQAEPERLYGLVDDIVLPHFDFERMARWVLGKYWKKATPDQQQRFVDEFRTLLVRTYGTALLEYRDQQIIFLPLRMTAGNEDVTVRTEVVKSGGIPIPISYSMFHRADGWKVYDVAIDGISLVSNYRSSFSSEIKSGGMDNLIQRLAERNAKGDKS
;
A
#
# COMPACT_ATOMS: atom_id res chain seq x y z
N MET A 1 22.61 28.95 64.53
CA MET A 1 22.97 27.85 63.68
C MET A 1 21.73 27.51 62.83
N ARG A 2 21.68 27.94 61.61
CA ARG A 2 20.56 27.63 60.63
C ARG A 2 21.04 26.53 59.68
N VAL A 3 20.41 25.39 59.78
CA VAL A 3 20.64 24.27 58.86
C VAL A 3 19.75 24.47 57.63
N VAL A 4 20.36 24.67 56.47
CA VAL A 4 19.67 24.76 55.19
C VAL A 4 19.71 23.34 54.59
N THR A 5 18.55 22.68 54.52
CA THR A 5 18.40 21.37 53.89
C THR A 5 18.04 21.61 52.42
N THR A 6 18.99 21.35 51.55
CA THR A 6 18.80 21.42 50.07
C THR A 6 18.13 20.14 49.59
N PHE A 7 16.89 20.26 49.12
CA PHE A 7 16.15 19.17 48.48
C PHE A 7 16.57 19.10 46.97
N LEU A 8 17.32 18.07 46.63
CA LEU A 8 17.64 17.75 45.22
C LEU A 8 16.45 17.01 44.58
N LEU A 9 15.70 17.72 43.77
CA LEU A 9 14.61 17.15 42.98
C LEU A 9 15.20 16.44 41.75
N GLY A 10 15.35 15.12 41.80
CA GLY A 10 15.80 14.31 40.68
C GLY A 10 14.71 14.21 39.59
N LEU A 11 14.94 14.87 38.46
CA LEU A 11 14.10 14.79 37.27
C LEU A 11 14.40 13.45 36.56
N VAL A 12 13.56 12.45 36.79
CA VAL A 12 13.62 11.18 36.02
C VAL A 12 13.00 11.43 34.66
N LEU A 13 13.84 11.63 33.63
CA LEU A 13 13.40 11.58 32.23
C LEU A 13 13.01 10.13 31.90
N HIS A 14 11.73 9.85 31.86
CA HIS A 14 11.23 8.65 31.22
C HIS A 14 11.35 8.83 29.71
N ALA A 15 12.44 8.32 29.11
CA ALA A 15 12.51 8.09 27.68
C ALA A 15 11.50 6.97 27.36
N GLY A 16 10.31 7.37 26.94
CA GLY A 16 9.34 6.46 26.34
C GLY A 16 9.97 5.90 25.05
N VAL A 17 10.50 4.68 25.13
CA VAL A 17 10.82 3.91 23.93
C VAL A 17 9.47 3.63 23.27
N ALA A 18 9.16 4.37 22.20
CA ALA A 18 8.11 3.99 21.28
C ALA A 18 8.52 2.61 20.72
N LEU A 19 7.96 1.55 21.27
CA LEU A 19 7.95 0.25 20.63
C LEU A 19 7.16 0.47 19.33
N ALA A 20 7.87 0.70 18.24
CA ALA A 20 7.28 0.54 16.91
C ALA A 20 6.70 -0.87 16.91
N ASP A 21 5.38 -0.97 16.78
CA ASP A 21 4.65 -2.23 16.71
C ASP A 21 5.21 -3.01 15.51
N ASN A 22 6.17 -3.90 15.77
CA ASN A 22 6.72 -4.80 14.79
C ASN A 22 5.71 -5.94 14.59
N LEU A 23 4.53 -5.57 14.05
CA LEU A 23 3.55 -6.56 13.64
C LEU A 23 4.22 -7.53 12.67
N ASP A 24 3.91 -8.81 12.81
CA ASP A 24 4.27 -9.74 11.75
C ASP A 24 3.51 -9.40 10.46
N PRO A 25 4.01 -9.80 9.28
CA PRO A 25 3.44 -9.36 8.01
C PRO A 25 2.00 -9.82 7.80
N GLU A 26 1.59 -10.98 8.32
CA GLU A 26 0.19 -11.43 8.25
C GLU A 26 -0.70 -10.56 9.14
N ALA A 27 -0.25 -10.27 10.37
CA ALA A 27 -0.99 -9.42 11.29
C ALA A 27 -1.18 -8.01 10.72
N LEU A 28 -0.17 -7.45 10.05
CA LEU A 28 -0.28 -6.16 9.37
C LEU A 28 -1.35 -6.16 8.27
N VAL A 29 -1.31 -7.15 7.36
CA VAL A 29 -2.32 -7.27 6.31
C VAL A 29 -3.71 -7.46 6.90
N ARG A 30 -3.84 -8.30 7.93
CA ARG A 30 -5.11 -8.58 8.61
C ARG A 30 -5.70 -7.31 9.24
N GLN A 31 -4.93 -6.61 10.07
CA GLN A 31 -5.39 -5.40 10.75
C GLN A 31 -5.76 -4.29 9.77
N THR A 32 -4.95 -4.11 8.71
CA THR A 32 -5.23 -3.12 7.65
C THR A 32 -6.53 -3.46 6.92
N SER A 33 -6.72 -4.72 6.56
CA SER A 33 -7.93 -5.20 5.90
C SER A 33 -9.16 -5.04 6.81
N ASP A 34 -9.09 -5.52 8.05
CA ASP A 34 -10.20 -5.44 9.00
C ASP A 34 -10.61 -3.99 9.25
N ARG A 35 -9.62 -3.08 9.45
CA ARG A 35 -9.88 -1.65 9.61
C ARG A 35 -10.58 -1.06 8.39
N MET A 36 -10.11 -1.39 7.18
CA MET A 36 -10.74 -0.91 5.95
C MET A 36 -12.17 -1.41 5.82
N LEU A 37 -12.44 -2.70 6.11
CA LEU A 37 -13.76 -3.28 6.04
C LEU A 37 -14.74 -2.66 7.05
N VAL A 38 -14.29 -2.37 8.27
CA VAL A 38 -15.10 -1.67 9.28
C VAL A 38 -15.52 -0.30 8.76
N VAL A 39 -14.55 0.50 8.26
CA VAL A 39 -14.84 1.86 7.76
C VAL A 39 -15.74 1.84 6.53
N LEU A 40 -15.54 0.90 5.60
CA LEU A 40 -16.42 0.72 4.45
C LEU A 40 -17.87 0.41 4.85
N LYS A 41 -18.05 -0.39 5.90
CA LYS A 41 -19.38 -0.72 6.43
C LYS A 41 -20.02 0.47 7.15
N GLU A 42 -19.27 1.16 8.00
CA GLU A 42 -19.76 2.30 8.78
C GLU A 42 -20.08 3.51 7.92
N GLN A 43 -19.29 3.75 6.88
CA GLN A 43 -19.42 4.92 5.99
C GLN A 43 -20.07 4.57 4.64
N HIS A 44 -20.72 3.43 4.53
CA HIS A 44 -21.25 2.92 3.26
C HIS A 44 -22.12 3.95 2.52
N GLU A 45 -23.11 4.55 3.19
CA GLU A 45 -24.02 5.52 2.57
C GLU A 45 -23.28 6.78 2.11
N VAL A 46 -22.32 7.24 2.91
CA VAL A 46 -21.52 8.44 2.59
C VAL A 46 -20.62 8.17 1.38
N ILE A 47 -19.97 7.01 1.34
CA ILE A 47 -19.09 6.62 0.22
C ILE A 47 -19.91 6.39 -1.05
N GLN A 48 -21.14 5.87 -0.95
CA GLN A 48 -22.03 5.72 -2.10
C GLN A 48 -22.46 7.08 -2.68
N ALA A 49 -22.69 8.08 -1.83
CA ALA A 49 -23.02 9.43 -2.24
C ALA A 49 -21.81 10.20 -2.79
N GLU A 50 -20.64 9.98 -2.22
CA GLU A 50 -19.38 10.66 -2.53
C GLU A 50 -18.24 9.65 -2.71
N PRO A 51 -18.16 8.94 -3.86
CA PRO A 51 -17.14 7.88 -4.07
C PRO A 51 -15.69 8.35 -3.92
N GLU A 52 -15.40 9.62 -4.14
CA GLU A 52 -14.07 10.22 -3.97
C GLU A 52 -13.53 10.10 -2.52
N ARG A 53 -14.42 9.99 -1.53
CA ARG A 53 -14.01 9.76 -0.12
C ARG A 53 -13.27 8.46 0.09
N LEU A 54 -13.58 7.46 -0.74
CA LEU A 54 -12.88 6.18 -0.69
C LEU A 54 -11.38 6.32 -0.89
N TYR A 55 -10.96 7.21 -1.80
CA TYR A 55 -9.53 7.41 -2.09
C TYR A 55 -8.78 7.95 -0.88
N GLY A 56 -9.38 8.91 -0.14
CA GLY A 56 -8.82 9.40 1.12
C GLY A 56 -8.69 8.29 2.19
N LEU A 57 -9.70 7.42 2.31
CA LEU A 57 -9.64 6.29 3.25
C LEU A 57 -8.55 5.28 2.86
N VAL A 58 -8.38 5.00 1.59
CA VAL A 58 -7.28 4.15 1.08
C VAL A 58 -5.93 4.80 1.38
N ASP A 59 -5.79 6.11 1.15
CA ASP A 59 -4.57 6.87 1.44
C ASP A 59 -4.19 6.81 2.92
N ASP A 60 -5.17 6.90 3.83
CA ASP A 60 -4.94 6.93 5.27
C ASP A 60 -4.72 5.54 5.89
N ILE A 61 -5.39 4.51 5.36
CA ILE A 61 -5.42 3.18 5.99
C ILE A 61 -4.48 2.20 5.29
N VAL A 62 -4.44 2.22 3.96
CA VAL A 62 -3.78 1.17 3.16
C VAL A 62 -2.38 1.61 2.71
N LEU A 63 -2.28 2.80 2.10
CA LEU A 63 -1.06 3.21 1.42
C LEU A 63 0.16 3.44 2.32
N PRO A 64 0.05 3.74 3.64
CA PRO A 64 1.21 3.81 4.53
C PRO A 64 2.01 2.50 4.62
N HIS A 65 1.37 1.38 4.27
CA HIS A 65 1.97 0.04 4.30
C HIS A 65 2.59 -0.38 2.96
N PHE A 66 2.61 0.52 1.94
CA PHE A 66 3.17 0.26 0.62
C PHE A 66 4.48 1.02 0.40
N ASP A 67 5.42 0.39 -0.32
CA ASP A 67 6.63 1.04 -0.82
C ASP A 67 6.48 1.35 -2.32
N PHE A 68 5.82 2.47 -2.63
CA PHE A 68 5.60 2.88 -4.02
C PHE A 68 6.90 3.19 -4.78
N GLU A 69 7.95 3.63 -4.10
CA GLU A 69 9.24 3.85 -4.74
C GLU A 69 9.85 2.52 -5.22
N ARG A 70 9.81 1.48 -4.37
CA ARG A 70 10.27 0.13 -4.75
C ARG A 70 9.42 -0.46 -5.87
N MET A 71 8.10 -0.32 -5.79
CA MET A 71 7.19 -0.73 -6.86
C MET A 71 7.53 -0.04 -8.18
N ALA A 72 7.69 1.28 -8.18
CA ALA A 72 8.05 2.07 -9.35
C ALA A 72 9.39 1.66 -9.95
N ARG A 73 10.41 1.42 -9.11
CA ARG A 73 11.72 0.90 -9.54
C ARG A 73 11.59 -0.42 -10.29
N TRP A 74 10.75 -1.32 -9.81
CA TRP A 74 10.54 -2.64 -10.42
C TRP A 74 9.74 -2.52 -11.71
N VAL A 75 8.72 -1.68 -11.74
CA VAL A 75 7.90 -1.40 -12.92
C VAL A 75 8.74 -0.77 -14.04
N LEU A 76 9.52 0.27 -13.72
CA LEU A 76 10.36 0.94 -14.72
C LEU A 76 11.62 0.13 -15.09
N GLY A 77 12.10 -0.74 -14.21
CA GLY A 77 13.27 -1.58 -14.42
C GLY A 77 14.49 -0.77 -14.85
N LYS A 78 15.05 -1.06 -16.04
CA LYS A 78 16.23 -0.36 -16.57
C LYS A 78 16.00 1.13 -16.81
N TYR A 79 14.75 1.57 -16.99
CA TYR A 79 14.43 2.97 -17.23
C TYR A 79 14.48 3.81 -15.97
N TRP A 80 14.31 3.21 -14.78
CA TRP A 80 14.45 3.91 -13.50
C TRP A 80 15.80 4.63 -13.37
N LYS A 81 16.90 3.93 -13.71
CA LYS A 81 18.26 4.51 -13.64
C LYS A 81 18.52 5.60 -14.68
N LYS A 82 17.70 5.69 -15.73
CA LYS A 82 17.81 6.69 -16.80
C LYS A 82 16.92 7.90 -16.54
N ALA A 83 15.93 7.78 -15.68
CA ALA A 83 15.03 8.85 -15.30
C ALA A 83 15.72 9.83 -14.37
N THR A 84 15.42 11.12 -14.53
CA THR A 84 15.85 12.16 -13.59
C THR A 84 15.13 11.99 -12.23
N PRO A 85 15.65 12.56 -11.13
CA PRO A 85 14.96 12.54 -9.85
C PRO A 85 13.52 13.09 -9.90
N ASP A 86 13.29 14.15 -10.68
CA ASP A 86 11.96 14.72 -10.93
C ASP A 86 11.04 13.72 -11.63
N GLN A 87 11.51 13.08 -12.70
CA GLN A 87 10.75 12.06 -13.41
C GLN A 87 10.44 10.85 -12.53
N GLN A 88 11.38 10.43 -11.68
CA GLN A 88 11.16 9.35 -10.73
C GLN A 88 10.04 9.69 -9.76
N GLN A 89 10.08 10.86 -9.14
CA GLN A 89 9.06 11.30 -8.18
C GLN A 89 7.70 11.43 -8.85
N ARG A 90 7.61 12.13 -9.97
CA ARG A 90 6.35 12.30 -10.71
C ARG A 90 5.76 10.95 -11.14
N PHE A 91 6.62 10.02 -11.59
CA PHE A 91 6.15 8.67 -11.93
C PHE A 91 5.60 7.91 -10.71
N VAL A 92 6.27 8.00 -9.56
CA VAL A 92 5.79 7.37 -8.30
C VAL A 92 4.41 7.90 -7.94
N ASP A 93 4.21 9.22 -7.98
CA ASP A 93 2.95 9.87 -7.62
C ASP A 93 1.82 9.49 -8.58
N GLU A 94 2.07 9.51 -9.89
CA GLU A 94 1.08 9.13 -10.89
C GLU A 94 0.78 7.62 -10.87
N PHE A 95 1.77 6.77 -10.63
CA PHE A 95 1.58 5.34 -10.53
C PHE A 95 0.79 4.96 -9.27
N ARG A 96 1.06 5.61 -8.14
CA ARG A 96 0.25 5.48 -6.92
C ARG A 96 -1.22 5.82 -7.21
N THR A 97 -1.47 6.99 -7.79
CA THR A 97 -2.82 7.44 -8.13
C THR A 97 -3.53 6.47 -9.09
N LEU A 98 -2.82 5.98 -10.11
CA LEU A 98 -3.34 4.99 -11.04
C LEU A 98 -3.81 3.71 -10.31
N LEU A 99 -2.99 3.18 -9.41
CA LEU A 99 -3.33 1.95 -8.67
C LEU A 99 -4.53 2.16 -7.76
N VAL A 100 -4.57 3.28 -7.02
CA VAL A 100 -5.69 3.62 -6.14
C VAL A 100 -6.98 3.74 -6.92
N ARG A 101 -6.99 4.45 -8.05
CA ARG A 101 -8.18 4.61 -8.89
C ARG A 101 -8.62 3.31 -9.55
N THR A 102 -7.68 2.53 -10.07
CA THR A 102 -8.00 1.28 -10.77
C THR A 102 -8.53 0.20 -9.84
N TYR A 103 -7.93 0.06 -8.65
CA TYR A 103 -8.26 -1.05 -7.74
C TYR A 103 -9.10 -0.62 -6.53
N GLY A 104 -9.08 0.66 -6.16
CA GLY A 104 -9.88 1.18 -5.06
C GLY A 104 -11.38 1.05 -5.30
N THR A 105 -11.83 1.21 -6.54
CA THR A 105 -13.27 1.08 -6.90
C THR A 105 -13.84 -0.30 -6.59
N ALA A 106 -13.02 -1.37 -6.64
CA ALA A 106 -13.45 -2.70 -6.25
C ALA A 106 -13.90 -2.78 -4.79
N LEU A 107 -13.40 -1.88 -3.93
CA LEU A 107 -13.83 -1.79 -2.53
C LEU A 107 -15.27 -1.24 -2.39
N LEU A 108 -15.78 -0.50 -3.37
CA LEU A 108 -17.17 -0.03 -3.39
C LEU A 108 -18.17 -1.17 -3.54
N GLU A 109 -17.75 -2.27 -4.15
CA GLU A 109 -18.56 -3.46 -4.33
C GLU A 109 -18.54 -4.40 -3.11
N TYR A 110 -17.71 -4.06 -2.11
CA TYR A 110 -17.63 -4.86 -0.90
C TYR A 110 -18.95 -4.82 -0.14
N ARG A 111 -19.47 -5.99 0.23
CA ARG A 111 -20.69 -6.16 1.02
C ARG A 111 -20.43 -7.00 2.27
N ASP A 112 -20.24 -8.30 2.05
CA ASP A 112 -20.14 -9.33 3.09
C ASP A 112 -19.08 -10.39 2.73
N GLN A 113 -18.13 -10.03 1.86
CA GLN A 113 -17.02 -10.91 1.51
C GLN A 113 -16.17 -11.21 2.76
N GLN A 114 -15.67 -12.42 2.82
CA GLN A 114 -14.72 -12.85 3.84
C GLN A 114 -13.31 -12.88 3.26
N ILE A 115 -12.34 -12.48 4.08
CA ILE A 115 -10.91 -12.62 3.73
C ILE A 115 -10.35 -13.80 4.51
N ILE A 116 -10.02 -14.87 3.79
CA ILE A 116 -9.39 -16.07 4.35
C ILE A 116 -7.88 -15.93 4.20
N PHE A 117 -7.15 -16.05 5.31
CA PHE A 117 -5.69 -16.03 5.31
C PHE A 117 -5.16 -17.45 5.17
N LEU A 118 -4.29 -17.67 4.19
CA LEU A 118 -3.62 -18.93 3.97
C LEU A 118 -2.35 -19.03 4.83
N PRO A 119 -1.92 -20.23 5.24
CA PRO A 119 -0.75 -20.38 6.11
C PRO A 119 0.48 -19.66 5.57
N LEU A 120 1.04 -18.78 6.38
CA LEU A 120 2.27 -18.05 6.08
C LEU A 120 3.47 -18.98 6.24
N ARG A 121 4.32 -19.05 5.23
CA ARG A 121 5.59 -19.78 5.29
C ARG A 121 6.71 -18.76 5.45
N MET A 122 7.18 -18.59 6.69
CA MET A 122 8.35 -17.77 6.99
C MET A 122 9.55 -18.66 7.30
N THR A 123 10.70 -18.35 6.70
CA THR A 123 11.98 -18.87 7.12
C THR A 123 12.65 -17.84 8.02
N ALA A 124 13.18 -18.25 9.16
CA ALA A 124 13.86 -17.34 10.07
C ALA A 124 14.98 -16.56 9.35
N GLY A 125 15.00 -15.23 9.52
CA GLY A 125 15.95 -14.34 8.87
C GLY A 125 15.58 -13.92 7.43
N ASN A 126 14.42 -14.31 6.93
CA ASN A 126 13.97 -13.88 5.63
C ASN A 126 13.37 -12.46 5.72
N GLU A 127 13.95 -11.53 4.98
CA GLU A 127 13.47 -10.13 4.90
C GLU A 127 12.34 -9.95 3.88
N ASP A 128 12.11 -10.95 3.02
CA ASP A 128 11.03 -10.97 2.02
C ASP A 128 10.05 -12.09 2.33
N VAL A 129 8.76 -11.80 2.25
CA VAL A 129 7.68 -12.75 2.53
C VAL A 129 6.49 -12.49 1.61
N THR A 130 5.68 -13.52 1.37
CA THR A 130 4.41 -13.38 0.66
C THR A 130 3.26 -13.80 1.56
N VAL A 131 2.44 -12.82 1.97
CA VAL A 131 1.15 -13.07 2.62
C VAL A 131 0.13 -13.40 1.55
N ARG A 132 -0.63 -14.47 1.75
CA ARG A 132 -1.63 -14.94 0.78
C ARG A 132 -3.01 -14.96 1.43
N THR A 133 -3.97 -14.42 0.70
CA THR A 133 -5.38 -14.42 1.10
C THR A 133 -6.27 -14.85 -0.04
N GLU A 134 -7.50 -15.20 0.31
CA GLU A 134 -8.58 -15.43 -0.62
C GLU A 134 -9.77 -14.57 -0.22
N VAL A 135 -10.28 -13.78 -1.16
CA VAL A 135 -11.52 -13.03 -0.97
C VAL A 135 -12.67 -13.91 -1.44
N VAL A 136 -13.54 -14.25 -0.50
CA VAL A 136 -14.67 -15.18 -0.72
C VAL A 136 -15.99 -14.44 -0.60
N LYS A 137 -16.79 -14.50 -1.67
CA LYS A 137 -18.18 -14.04 -1.67
C LYS A 137 -19.11 -15.25 -1.59
N SER A 138 -20.23 -15.11 -0.89
CA SER A 138 -21.24 -16.19 -0.79
C SER A 138 -21.65 -16.71 -2.18
N GLY A 139 -21.41 -18.00 -2.44
CA GLY A 139 -21.70 -18.64 -3.73
C GLY A 139 -20.76 -18.28 -4.89
N GLY A 140 -19.69 -17.49 -4.65
CA GLY A 140 -18.70 -17.11 -5.66
C GLY A 140 -17.42 -17.96 -5.64
N ILE A 141 -16.62 -17.82 -6.69
CA ILE A 141 -15.29 -18.42 -6.76
C ILE A 141 -14.36 -17.53 -5.90
N PRO A 142 -13.54 -18.12 -5.00
CA PRO A 142 -12.55 -17.38 -4.25
C PRO A 142 -11.57 -16.64 -5.17
N ILE A 143 -11.28 -15.38 -4.89
CA ILE A 143 -10.28 -14.59 -5.61
C ILE A 143 -9.00 -14.59 -4.78
N PRO A 144 -7.91 -15.27 -5.22
CA PRO A 144 -6.66 -15.27 -4.52
C PRO A 144 -5.94 -13.92 -4.67
N ILE A 145 -5.49 -13.37 -3.53
CA ILE A 145 -4.67 -12.15 -3.48
C ILE A 145 -3.38 -12.47 -2.71
N SER A 146 -2.25 -12.12 -3.30
CA SER A 146 -0.94 -12.28 -2.68
C SER A 146 -0.25 -10.93 -2.53
N TYR A 147 0.31 -10.68 -1.35
CA TYR A 147 1.03 -9.45 -1.00
C TYR A 147 2.50 -9.81 -0.83
N SER A 148 3.35 -9.37 -1.75
CA SER A 148 4.81 -9.49 -1.61
C SER A 148 5.31 -8.36 -0.73
N MET A 149 5.92 -8.71 0.40
CA MET A 149 6.31 -7.77 1.43
C MET A 149 7.77 -7.93 1.79
N PHE A 150 8.39 -6.86 2.25
CA PHE A 150 9.75 -6.90 2.80
C PHE A 150 9.84 -6.07 4.07
N HIS A 151 10.79 -6.44 4.91
CA HIS A 151 11.02 -5.77 6.18
C HIS A 151 11.95 -4.56 6.01
N ARG A 152 11.52 -3.40 6.52
CA ARG A 152 12.31 -2.17 6.62
C ARG A 152 12.51 -1.79 8.08
N ALA A 153 13.33 -0.77 8.32
CA ALA A 153 13.53 -0.21 9.65
C ALA A 153 12.23 0.31 10.30
N ASP A 154 11.26 0.70 9.46
CA ASP A 154 9.93 1.19 9.86
C ASP A 154 8.82 0.14 9.73
N GLY A 155 9.18 -1.15 9.64
CA GLY A 155 8.26 -2.29 9.59
C GLY A 155 8.09 -2.90 8.19
N TRP A 156 7.13 -3.80 8.07
CA TRP A 156 6.83 -4.47 6.81
C TRP A 156 6.16 -3.56 5.80
N LYS A 157 6.59 -3.65 4.53
CA LYS A 157 6.02 -2.87 3.42
C LYS A 157 5.70 -3.79 2.23
N VAL A 158 4.53 -3.56 1.64
CA VAL A 158 4.11 -4.22 0.39
C VAL A 158 4.81 -3.57 -0.80
N TYR A 159 5.40 -4.36 -1.67
CA TYR A 159 6.04 -3.89 -2.91
C TYR A 159 5.47 -4.53 -4.17
N ASP A 160 4.60 -5.52 -4.06
CA ASP A 160 3.79 -6.03 -5.16
C ASP A 160 2.51 -6.67 -4.62
N VAL A 161 1.46 -6.60 -5.41
CA VAL A 161 0.20 -7.33 -5.18
C VAL A 161 -0.10 -8.16 -6.41
N ALA A 162 -0.40 -9.44 -6.22
CA ALA A 162 -0.91 -10.28 -7.29
C ALA A 162 -2.39 -10.61 -7.02
N ILE A 163 -3.24 -10.35 -8.00
CA ILE A 163 -4.67 -10.63 -7.98
C ILE A 163 -4.94 -11.71 -9.02
N ASP A 164 -5.53 -12.82 -8.60
CA ASP A 164 -5.76 -13.99 -9.45
C ASP A 164 -4.48 -14.45 -10.19
N GLY A 165 -3.35 -14.43 -9.45
CA GLY A 165 -2.04 -14.81 -9.97
C GLY A 165 -1.34 -13.76 -10.85
N ILE A 166 -1.99 -12.64 -11.15
CA ILE A 166 -1.42 -11.57 -11.98
C ILE A 166 -0.76 -10.50 -11.09
N SER A 167 0.57 -10.43 -11.10
CA SER A 167 1.35 -9.39 -10.43
C SER A 167 1.12 -8.02 -11.08
N LEU A 168 0.76 -7.02 -10.26
CA LEU A 168 0.56 -5.64 -10.73
C LEU A 168 1.86 -5.05 -11.27
N VAL A 169 2.97 -5.25 -10.55
CA VAL A 169 4.28 -4.74 -10.97
C VAL A 169 4.69 -5.34 -12.32
N SER A 170 4.55 -6.65 -12.50
CA SER A 170 4.92 -7.31 -13.75
C SER A 170 4.04 -6.90 -14.92
N ASN A 171 2.73 -6.75 -14.68
CA ASN A 171 1.76 -6.33 -15.69
C ASN A 171 2.07 -4.91 -16.20
N TYR A 172 2.21 -3.94 -15.29
CA TYR A 172 2.54 -2.57 -15.66
C TYR A 172 3.94 -2.43 -16.26
N ARG A 173 4.93 -3.24 -15.82
CA ARG A 173 6.28 -3.23 -16.39
C ARG A 173 6.26 -3.51 -17.90
N SER A 174 5.49 -4.48 -18.33
CA SER A 174 5.38 -4.83 -19.75
C SER A 174 4.78 -3.67 -20.55
N SER A 175 3.66 -3.12 -20.09
CA SER A 175 2.95 -2.03 -20.74
C SER A 175 3.81 -0.77 -20.82
N PHE A 176 4.33 -0.29 -19.67
CA PHE A 176 5.10 0.95 -19.61
C PHE A 176 6.46 0.86 -20.31
N SER A 177 7.09 -0.33 -20.32
CA SER A 177 8.31 -0.52 -21.10
C SER A 177 8.08 -0.27 -22.60
N SER A 178 6.93 -0.68 -23.12
CA SER A 178 6.55 -0.41 -24.51
C SER A 178 6.28 1.08 -24.75
N GLU A 179 5.57 1.73 -23.83
CA GLU A 179 5.26 3.16 -23.93
C GLU A 179 6.52 4.04 -23.86
N ILE A 180 7.46 3.72 -22.95
CA ILE A 180 8.73 4.47 -22.86
C ILE A 180 9.56 4.30 -24.12
N LYS A 181 9.56 3.13 -24.73
CA LYS A 181 10.28 2.89 -25.98
C LYS A 181 9.74 3.74 -27.14
N SER A 182 8.45 3.98 -27.19
CA SER A 182 7.80 4.73 -28.28
C SER A 182 7.78 6.23 -28.05
N GLY A 183 7.60 6.70 -26.81
CA GLY A 183 7.35 8.10 -26.52
C GLY A 183 8.24 8.73 -25.44
N GLY A 184 9.09 7.95 -24.77
CA GLY A 184 9.92 8.43 -23.68
C GLY A 184 9.23 8.48 -22.33
N MET A 185 10.00 8.84 -21.29
CA MET A 185 9.54 8.86 -19.89
C MET A 185 8.50 9.96 -19.64
N ASP A 186 8.74 11.18 -20.13
CA ASP A 186 7.80 12.29 -19.91
C ASP A 186 6.44 12.05 -20.56
N ASN A 187 6.42 11.41 -21.73
CA ASN A 187 5.17 11.03 -22.38
C ASN A 187 4.38 10.00 -21.55
N LEU A 188 5.06 8.99 -20.98
CA LEU A 188 4.41 8.05 -20.08
C LEU A 188 3.81 8.78 -18.87
N ILE A 189 4.59 9.61 -18.19
CA ILE A 189 4.14 10.37 -17.01
C ILE A 189 2.93 11.25 -17.35
N GLN A 190 3.00 11.98 -18.47
CA GLN A 190 1.90 12.83 -18.91
C GLN A 190 0.63 12.02 -19.17
N ARG A 191 0.72 10.89 -19.85
CA ARG A 191 -0.44 10.02 -20.12
C ARG A 191 -1.05 9.45 -18.85
N LEU A 192 -0.22 9.10 -17.85
CA LEU A 192 -0.70 8.68 -16.54
C LEU A 192 -1.46 9.81 -15.86
N ALA A 193 -0.90 11.03 -15.84
CA ALA A 193 -1.54 12.20 -15.27
C ALA A 193 -2.89 12.52 -15.95
N GLU A 194 -2.95 12.47 -17.29
CA GLU A 194 -4.18 12.67 -18.05
C GLU A 194 -5.25 11.60 -17.74
N ARG A 195 -4.83 10.33 -17.62
CA ARG A 195 -5.72 9.24 -17.24
C ARG A 195 -6.26 9.43 -15.82
N ASN A 196 -5.37 9.75 -14.89
CA ASN A 196 -5.72 9.98 -13.49
C ASN A 196 -6.66 11.19 -13.32
N ALA A 197 -6.47 12.27 -14.12
CA ALA A 197 -7.32 13.45 -14.07
C ALA A 197 -8.74 13.19 -14.60
N LYS A 198 -8.89 12.30 -15.60
CA LYS A 198 -10.21 12.01 -16.21
C LYS A 198 -11.12 11.20 -15.29
N GLY A 199 -10.57 10.52 -14.28
CA GLY A 199 -11.29 9.49 -13.54
C GLY A 199 -11.59 8.29 -14.45
N ASP A 200 -11.85 7.13 -13.88
CA ASP A 200 -12.27 5.96 -14.65
C ASP A 200 -13.75 6.15 -15.06
N LYS A 201 -13.97 6.82 -16.20
CA LYS A 201 -15.29 6.90 -16.85
C LYS A 201 -15.42 5.75 -17.83
N SER A 202 -15.25 4.51 -17.35
CA SER A 202 -15.57 3.30 -18.12
C SER A 202 -16.56 2.44 -17.35
#